data_d3aa39313d072a7820beb42c355bf3e2
#
_entry.id   d3aa39313d072a7820beb42c355bf3e2
#
_cell.length_a   1.000
_cell.length_b   1.000
_cell.length_c   1.000
_cell.angle_alpha   90.00
_cell.angle_beta   90.00
_cell.angle_gamma   90.00
#
_symmetry.space_group_name_H-M   'P 1'
#
loop_
_entity.id
_entity.type
_entity.pdbx_description
1 polymer ?
#
loop_
_entity_poly.entity_id
_entity_poly.type
_entity_poly.pdbx_seq_one_letter_code
_entity_poly.pdbx_strand_id
1 'polypeptide(L)'
;MGTARSVGITLEHTLPMSHEEAAFVGELRAGSQDAFAYLLTVYQNPVFNLIWHIVENQADASDVLQDVFVKVFKGIKGFNGDSSLKTWIYRIAVHEASNYRRSWIRRHWREPISVDDTESPSGAAAADSASTERRPDQVFEQAEREVVVKQALASLAPPYRTVVVLREIEGMAYEEIAQVLGLAEGTVKSRLLRGRELLRRKLASYVGKQYV
;
A
#
# COMPACT_ATOMS: atom_id res chain seq x y z
N MET A 1 26.96 -43.06 6.24
CA MET A 1 26.80 -42.14 7.37
C MET A 1 27.10 -40.74 6.91
N GLY A 2 26.11 -39.95 6.65
CA GLY A 2 26.24 -38.57 6.22
C GLY A 2 25.05 -37.78 6.76
N THR A 3 25.26 -37.05 7.84
CA THR A 3 24.30 -36.28 8.58
C THR A 3 23.91 -35.03 7.80
N ALA A 4 22.67 -34.96 7.31
CA ALA A 4 22.08 -33.76 6.79
C ALA A 4 21.91 -32.76 7.93
N ARG A 5 22.64 -31.65 7.89
CA ARG A 5 22.42 -30.48 8.74
C ARG A 5 21.19 -29.75 8.26
N SER A 6 20.12 -29.91 8.99
CA SER A 6 18.93 -29.03 8.90
C SER A 6 19.36 -27.63 9.33
N VAL A 7 19.36 -26.69 8.36
CA VAL A 7 19.50 -25.28 8.66
C VAL A 7 18.16 -24.81 9.19
N GLY A 8 18.04 -24.76 10.51
CA GLY A 8 16.91 -24.14 11.19
C GLY A 8 16.93 -22.63 10.92
N ILE A 9 16.03 -22.15 10.10
CA ILE A 9 15.71 -20.72 10.01
C ILE A 9 14.91 -20.38 11.26
N THR A 10 15.60 -19.83 12.25
CA THR A 10 14.97 -19.28 13.46
C THR A 10 14.22 -18.01 13.05
N LEU A 11 12.90 -18.13 12.95
CA LEU A 11 11.96 -17.02 12.81
C LEU A 11 11.75 -16.37 14.19
N GLU A 12 12.75 -15.67 14.70
CA GLU A 12 12.61 -14.85 15.89
C GLU A 12 12.79 -13.40 15.49
N HIS A 13 11.68 -12.71 15.21
CA HIS A 13 11.42 -11.29 15.47
C HIS A 13 10.01 -10.91 14.98
N THR A 14 9.02 -11.64 15.46
CA THR A 14 7.64 -11.17 15.40
C THR A 14 7.42 -10.34 16.67
N LEU A 15 7.27 -9.03 16.54
CA LEU A 15 6.82 -8.21 17.67
C LEU A 15 5.47 -8.76 18.11
N PRO A 16 5.30 -9.18 19.38
CA PRO A 16 4.06 -9.73 19.85
C PRO A 16 2.96 -8.66 19.73
N MET A 17 1.77 -9.09 19.32
CA MET A 17 0.58 -8.25 19.25
C MET A 17 0.34 -7.58 20.60
N SER A 18 0.08 -6.26 20.63
CA SER A 18 -0.24 -5.56 21.90
C SER A 18 -1.49 -6.16 22.55
N HIS A 19 -1.61 -6.00 23.86
CA HIS A 19 -2.79 -6.53 24.58
C HIS A 19 -4.09 -5.89 24.07
N GLU A 20 -4.06 -4.60 23.72
CA GLU A 20 -5.20 -3.89 23.14
C GLU A 20 -5.56 -4.41 21.75
N GLU A 21 -4.56 -4.67 20.91
CA GLU A 21 -4.77 -5.25 19.59
C GLU A 21 -5.34 -6.67 19.68
N ALA A 22 -4.89 -7.47 20.66
CA ALA A 22 -5.42 -8.80 20.89
C ALA A 22 -6.90 -8.78 21.31
N ALA A 23 -7.30 -7.84 22.18
CA ALA A 23 -8.70 -7.63 22.56
C ALA A 23 -9.55 -7.25 21.35
N PHE A 24 -9.09 -6.29 20.55
CA PHE A 24 -9.78 -5.85 19.34
C PHE A 24 -9.94 -6.98 18.31
N VAL A 25 -8.90 -7.77 18.09
CA VAL A 25 -8.98 -8.97 17.23
C VAL A 25 -9.99 -9.98 17.79
N GLY A 26 -10.09 -10.11 19.11
CA GLY A 26 -11.11 -10.94 19.78
C GLY A 26 -12.53 -10.51 19.42
N GLU A 27 -12.82 -9.22 19.45
CA GLU A 27 -14.12 -8.66 19.07
C GLU A 27 -14.43 -8.87 17.59
N LEU A 28 -13.44 -8.67 16.71
CA LEU A 28 -13.57 -8.93 15.28
C LEU A 28 -13.89 -10.41 15.00
N ARG A 29 -13.23 -11.34 15.70
CA ARG A 29 -13.50 -12.79 15.60
C ARG A 29 -14.88 -13.17 16.09
N ALA A 30 -15.39 -12.48 17.12
CA ALA A 30 -16.73 -12.64 17.63
C ALA A 30 -17.82 -12.09 16.67
N GLY A 31 -17.41 -11.35 15.63
CA GLY A 31 -18.32 -10.79 14.64
C GLY A 31 -18.97 -9.47 15.08
N SER A 32 -18.35 -8.73 16.00
CA SER A 32 -18.83 -7.42 16.45
C SER A 32 -18.93 -6.45 15.27
N GLN A 33 -20.12 -5.92 15.00
CA GLN A 33 -20.34 -4.92 13.95
C GLN A 33 -19.60 -3.62 14.25
N ASP A 34 -19.56 -3.20 15.51
CA ASP A 34 -18.88 -1.97 15.94
C ASP A 34 -17.36 -2.09 15.74
N ALA A 35 -16.78 -3.27 16.05
CA ALA A 35 -15.36 -3.51 15.80
C ALA A 35 -15.04 -3.49 14.31
N PHE A 36 -15.90 -4.03 13.44
CA PHE A 36 -15.71 -3.94 12.00
C PHE A 36 -15.90 -2.52 11.46
N ALA A 37 -16.86 -1.76 11.96
CA ALA A 37 -17.05 -0.36 11.59
C ALA A 37 -15.81 0.47 11.96
N TYR A 38 -15.27 0.26 13.16
CA TYR A 38 -14.02 0.89 13.59
C TYR A 38 -12.84 0.49 12.71
N LEU A 39 -12.68 -0.80 12.40
CA LEU A 39 -11.63 -1.29 11.49
C LEU A 39 -11.71 -0.61 10.12
N LEU A 40 -12.91 -0.49 9.54
CA LEU A 40 -13.10 0.22 8.28
C LEU A 40 -12.71 1.69 8.40
N THR A 41 -13.13 2.38 9.46
CA THR A 41 -12.80 3.79 9.69
C THR A 41 -11.28 4.01 9.73
N VAL A 42 -10.53 3.10 10.37
CA VAL A 42 -9.07 3.21 10.52
C VAL A 42 -8.33 2.84 9.24
N TYR A 43 -8.74 1.75 8.57
CA TYR A 43 -7.94 1.15 7.50
C TYR A 43 -8.42 1.47 6.08
N GLN A 44 -9.64 1.95 5.88
CA GLN A 44 -10.18 2.16 4.52
C GLN A 44 -9.31 3.10 3.69
N ASN A 45 -9.02 4.29 4.18
CA ASN A 45 -8.25 5.28 3.43
C ASN A 45 -6.78 4.88 3.21
N PRO A 46 -6.03 4.43 4.25
CA PRO A 46 -4.66 3.96 4.05
C PRO A 46 -4.57 2.80 3.06
N VAL A 47 -5.43 1.80 3.20
CA VAL A 47 -5.45 0.63 2.30
C VAL A 47 -5.85 1.03 0.88
N PHE A 48 -6.83 1.93 0.71
CA PHE A 48 -7.18 2.46 -0.60
C PHE A 48 -5.99 3.15 -1.28
N ASN A 49 -5.28 4.02 -0.54
CA ASN A 49 -4.09 4.70 -1.05
C ASN A 49 -3.01 3.72 -1.51
N LEU A 50 -2.74 2.69 -0.71
CA LEU A 50 -1.79 1.64 -1.09
C LEU A 50 -2.22 0.91 -2.37
N ILE A 51 -3.49 0.48 -2.46
CA ILE A 51 -4.05 -0.21 -3.62
C ILE A 51 -3.97 0.70 -4.85
N TRP A 52 -4.37 1.96 -4.73
CA TRP A 52 -4.32 2.93 -5.82
C TRP A 52 -2.89 3.10 -6.38
N HIS A 53 -1.87 3.15 -5.52
CA HIS A 53 -0.48 3.21 -5.97
C HIS A 53 0.00 1.94 -6.70
N ILE A 54 -0.69 0.81 -6.55
CA ILE A 54 -0.36 -0.44 -7.26
C ILE A 54 -1.16 -0.57 -8.55
N VAL A 55 -2.45 -0.25 -8.51
CA VAL A 55 -3.42 -0.45 -9.61
C VAL A 55 -3.41 0.72 -10.61
N GLU A 56 -3.17 1.95 -10.13
CA GLU A 56 -3.07 3.20 -10.92
C GLU A 56 -4.40 3.65 -11.55
N ASN A 57 -5.52 3.05 -11.17
CA ASN A 57 -6.87 3.45 -11.58
C ASN A 57 -7.77 3.53 -10.34
N GLN A 58 -8.54 4.61 -10.21
CA GLN A 58 -9.35 4.88 -9.02
C GLN A 58 -10.56 3.94 -8.91
N ALA A 59 -11.26 3.71 -10.02
CA ALA A 59 -12.43 2.82 -10.04
C ALA A 59 -12.01 1.40 -9.68
N ASP A 60 -10.99 0.89 -10.35
CA ASP A 60 -10.41 -0.43 -10.10
C ASP A 60 -9.88 -0.58 -8.66
N ALA A 61 -9.26 0.50 -8.11
CA ALA A 61 -8.78 0.50 -6.73
C ALA A 61 -9.92 0.38 -5.71
N SER A 62 -11.09 0.98 -6.01
CA SER A 62 -12.29 0.86 -5.17
C SER A 62 -12.84 -0.57 -5.16
N ASP A 63 -12.87 -1.22 -6.30
CA ASP A 63 -13.32 -2.62 -6.42
C ASP A 63 -12.37 -3.56 -5.66
N VAL A 64 -11.06 -3.38 -5.85
CA VAL A 64 -10.05 -4.16 -5.14
C VAL A 64 -10.13 -3.92 -3.62
N LEU A 65 -10.41 -2.69 -3.18
CA LEU A 65 -10.59 -2.37 -1.76
C LEU A 65 -11.75 -3.16 -1.14
N GLN A 66 -12.88 -3.24 -1.84
CA GLN A 66 -14.03 -4.03 -1.38
C GLN A 66 -13.64 -5.51 -1.24
N ASP A 67 -12.97 -6.08 -2.23
CA ASP A 67 -12.48 -7.45 -2.19
C ASP A 67 -11.53 -7.70 -1.02
N VAL A 68 -10.65 -6.75 -0.71
CA VAL A 68 -9.74 -6.81 0.44
C VAL A 68 -10.53 -6.90 1.74
N PHE A 69 -11.50 -6.01 1.97
CA PHE A 69 -12.26 -6.02 3.23
C PHE A 69 -13.18 -7.23 3.35
N VAL A 70 -13.73 -7.74 2.24
CA VAL A 70 -14.46 -9.03 2.24
C VAL A 70 -13.52 -10.17 2.66
N LYS A 71 -12.27 -10.18 2.19
CA LYS A 71 -11.27 -11.19 2.61
C LYS A 71 -10.82 -11.02 4.06
N VAL A 72 -10.65 -9.78 4.53
CA VAL A 72 -10.39 -9.48 5.93
C VAL A 72 -11.52 -10.01 6.81
N PHE A 73 -12.78 -9.69 6.48
CA PHE A 73 -13.95 -10.17 7.21
C PHE A 73 -14.03 -11.69 7.28
N LYS A 74 -13.83 -12.37 6.15
CA LYS A 74 -13.87 -13.84 6.10
C LYS A 74 -12.68 -14.48 6.77
N GLY A 75 -11.50 -13.87 6.69
CA GLY A 75 -10.23 -14.42 7.13
C GLY A 75 -9.89 -14.16 8.60
N ILE A 76 -10.55 -13.18 9.25
CA ILE A 76 -10.17 -12.75 10.61
C ILE A 76 -10.26 -13.88 11.65
N LYS A 77 -11.17 -14.83 11.47
CA LYS A 77 -11.29 -16.00 12.35
C LYS A 77 -10.04 -16.88 12.34
N GLY A 78 -9.31 -16.91 11.23
CA GLY A 78 -8.07 -17.66 11.07
C GLY A 78 -6.80 -16.84 11.29
N PHE A 79 -6.91 -15.57 11.64
CA PHE A 79 -5.75 -14.74 11.93
C PHE A 79 -5.10 -15.18 13.23
N ASN A 80 -3.85 -15.65 13.22
CA ASN A 80 -3.18 -16.28 14.38
C ASN A 80 -2.40 -15.28 15.25
N GLY A 81 -2.23 -14.03 14.82
CA GLY A 81 -1.40 -13.05 15.51
C GLY A 81 0.11 -13.22 15.26
N ASP A 82 0.49 -13.92 14.18
CA ASP A 82 1.88 -14.09 13.75
C ASP A 82 2.50 -12.77 13.22
N SER A 83 1.70 -11.74 13.09
CA SER A 83 2.08 -10.37 12.73
C SER A 83 1.07 -9.40 13.33
N SER A 84 1.32 -8.08 13.28
CA SER A 84 0.30 -7.09 13.60
C SER A 84 -0.91 -7.21 12.66
N LEU A 85 -2.09 -6.82 13.14
CA LEU A 85 -3.30 -6.76 12.32
C LEU A 85 -3.09 -5.88 11.08
N LYS A 86 -2.39 -4.76 11.24
CA LYS A 86 -1.98 -3.88 10.16
C LYS A 86 -1.19 -4.65 9.09
N THR A 87 -0.12 -5.33 9.47
CA THR A 87 0.72 -6.11 8.56
C THR A 87 -0.08 -7.17 7.81
N TRP A 88 -1.01 -7.84 8.49
CA TRP A 88 -1.87 -8.85 7.88
C TRP A 88 -2.84 -8.27 6.86
N ILE A 89 -3.52 -7.15 7.18
CA ILE A 89 -4.42 -6.45 6.25
C ILE A 89 -3.64 -5.97 5.03
N TYR A 90 -2.47 -5.36 5.22
CA TYR A 90 -1.64 -4.85 4.12
C TYR A 90 -1.09 -5.96 3.23
N ARG A 91 -0.82 -7.15 3.78
CA ARG A 91 -0.46 -8.34 2.98
C ARG A 91 -1.61 -8.75 2.06
N ILE A 92 -2.85 -8.78 2.55
CA ILE A 92 -4.03 -9.04 1.74
C ILE A 92 -4.17 -7.98 0.64
N ALA A 93 -4.05 -6.70 0.99
CA ALA A 93 -4.19 -5.59 0.05
C ALA A 93 -3.15 -5.64 -1.09
N VAL A 94 -1.87 -5.82 -0.76
CA VAL A 94 -0.81 -5.95 -1.78
C VAL A 94 -1.02 -7.16 -2.67
N HIS A 95 -1.44 -8.28 -2.10
CA HIS A 95 -1.71 -9.50 -2.86
C HIS A 95 -2.85 -9.29 -3.86
N GLU A 96 -3.99 -8.73 -3.43
CA GLU A 96 -5.14 -8.50 -4.29
C GLU A 96 -4.83 -7.46 -5.37
N ALA A 97 -4.24 -6.33 -5.01
CA ALA A 97 -3.85 -5.29 -5.97
C ALA A 97 -2.85 -5.82 -7.01
N SER A 98 -1.88 -6.63 -6.59
CA SER A 98 -0.90 -7.24 -7.50
C SER A 98 -1.53 -8.29 -8.42
N ASN A 99 -2.50 -9.07 -7.92
CA ASN A 99 -3.26 -10.04 -8.71
C ASN A 99 -4.13 -9.35 -9.75
N TYR A 100 -4.85 -8.31 -9.35
CA TYR A 100 -5.66 -7.48 -10.23
C TYR A 100 -4.81 -6.91 -11.36
N ARG A 101 -3.71 -6.24 -11.04
CA ARG A 101 -2.79 -5.65 -12.03
C ARG A 101 -2.23 -6.69 -13.00
N ARG A 102 -1.79 -7.86 -12.52
CA ARG A 102 -1.32 -8.94 -13.40
C ARG A 102 -2.41 -9.45 -14.34
N SER A 103 -3.64 -9.56 -13.84
CA SER A 103 -4.80 -9.97 -14.63
C SER A 103 -5.15 -8.93 -15.69
N TRP A 104 -5.13 -7.65 -15.32
CA TRP A 104 -5.36 -6.52 -16.21
C TRP A 104 -4.35 -6.49 -17.36
N ILE A 105 -3.04 -6.56 -17.05
CA ILE A 105 -1.96 -6.62 -18.04
C ILE A 105 -2.17 -7.79 -18.99
N ARG A 106 -2.47 -8.99 -18.50
CA ARG A 106 -2.70 -10.17 -19.36
C ARG A 106 -3.88 -10.00 -20.30
N ARG A 107 -4.95 -9.33 -19.90
CA ARG A 107 -6.12 -9.06 -20.76
C ARG A 107 -5.76 -8.09 -21.87
N HIS A 108 -5.10 -6.98 -21.54
CA HIS A 108 -4.74 -5.93 -22.52
C HIS A 108 -3.60 -6.34 -23.46
N TRP A 109 -2.75 -7.30 -23.08
CA TRP A 109 -1.73 -7.86 -23.99
C TRP A 109 -2.29 -8.90 -24.99
N ARG A 110 -3.49 -9.44 -24.75
CA ARG A 110 -4.14 -10.42 -25.63
C ARG A 110 -5.11 -9.79 -26.64
N GLU A 111 -5.58 -8.59 -26.37
CA GLU A 111 -6.40 -7.82 -27.29
C GLU A 111 -5.49 -6.83 -28.04
N PRO A 112 -5.43 -6.84 -29.40
CA PRO A 112 -4.76 -5.79 -30.16
C PRO A 112 -5.46 -4.48 -29.82
N ILE A 113 -4.71 -3.52 -29.29
CA ILE A 113 -5.18 -2.19 -28.90
C ILE A 113 -5.86 -1.55 -30.11
N SER A 114 -7.17 -1.40 -30.09
CA SER A 114 -7.85 -0.33 -30.82
C SER A 114 -7.36 0.97 -30.24
N VAL A 115 -6.62 1.72 -31.04
CA VAL A 115 -5.99 3.01 -30.70
C VAL A 115 -7.10 4.06 -30.64
N ASP A 116 -7.91 4.09 -29.56
CA ASP A 116 -8.87 5.17 -29.37
C ASP A 116 -9.23 5.49 -27.92
N ASP A 117 -8.57 4.88 -26.93
CA ASP A 117 -8.78 5.24 -25.51
C ASP A 117 -7.48 5.72 -24.85
N THR A 118 -6.98 6.88 -25.29
CA THR A 118 -6.06 7.71 -24.52
C THR A 118 -6.86 8.60 -23.55
N GLU A 119 -7.61 8.01 -22.64
CA GLU A 119 -8.01 8.72 -21.44
C GLU A 119 -6.86 8.67 -20.43
N SER A 120 -6.10 9.75 -20.40
CA SER A 120 -5.23 10.08 -19.25
C SER A 120 -6.10 10.11 -17.99
N PRO A 121 -5.72 9.42 -16.91
CA PRO A 121 -6.45 9.50 -15.67
C PRO A 121 -6.21 10.86 -15.01
N SER A 122 -7.00 11.85 -15.44
CA SER A 122 -7.19 13.10 -14.71
C SER A 122 -8.34 12.87 -13.74
N GLY A 123 -8.05 12.35 -12.58
CA GLY A 123 -8.99 12.13 -11.49
C GLY A 123 -8.40 12.70 -10.21
N ALA A 124 -8.58 14.00 -9.99
CA ALA A 124 -8.38 14.59 -8.67
C ALA A 124 -9.42 14.01 -7.72
N ALA A 125 -9.05 13.01 -6.93
CA ALA A 125 -9.81 12.62 -5.77
C ALA A 125 -9.62 13.70 -4.72
N ALA A 126 -10.66 14.49 -4.48
CA ALA A 126 -10.75 15.38 -3.34
C ALA A 126 -10.70 14.52 -2.07
N ALA A 127 -9.56 14.51 -1.40
CA ALA A 127 -9.48 14.05 -0.04
C ALA A 127 -10.19 15.10 0.81
N ASP A 128 -11.30 14.70 1.41
CA ASP A 128 -12.01 15.46 2.43
C ASP A 128 -11.10 15.56 3.66
N SER A 129 -10.27 16.59 3.69
CA SER A 129 -9.42 16.91 4.85
C SER A 129 -10.15 17.93 5.69
N ALA A 130 -10.49 17.49 6.89
CA ALA A 130 -11.04 18.31 7.95
C ALA A 130 -10.40 19.71 8.01
N SER A 131 -11.28 20.70 8.06
CA SER A 131 -11.02 22.12 8.18
C SER A 131 -10.01 22.47 9.28
N THR A 132 -8.87 22.98 8.85
CA THR A 132 -8.06 23.89 9.65
C THR A 132 -7.96 25.17 8.83
N GLU A 133 -8.16 26.33 9.45
CA GLU A 133 -8.10 27.66 8.84
C GLU A 133 -6.73 27.93 8.21
N ARG A 134 -6.54 27.45 6.97
CA ARG A 134 -5.36 27.73 6.15
C ARG A 134 -5.72 28.81 5.15
N ARG A 135 -4.77 29.71 4.88
CA ARG A 135 -4.93 30.73 3.83
C ARG A 135 -5.07 30.05 2.47
N PRO A 136 -5.89 30.60 1.55
CA PRO A 136 -6.15 30.00 0.23
C PRO A 136 -4.90 29.74 -0.60
N ASP A 137 -3.84 30.58 -0.48
CA ASP A 137 -2.56 30.42 -1.12
C ASP A 137 -1.81 29.16 -0.63
N GLN A 138 -1.84 28.90 0.66
CA GLN A 138 -1.21 27.70 1.26
C GLN A 138 -1.92 26.40 0.86
N VAL A 139 -3.24 26.44 0.72
CA VAL A 139 -4.03 25.28 0.27
C VAL A 139 -3.70 24.96 -1.19
N PHE A 140 -3.57 25.97 -2.03
CA PHE A 140 -3.22 25.78 -3.44
C PHE A 140 -1.80 25.21 -3.59
N GLU A 141 -0.79 25.79 -2.92
CA GLU A 141 0.58 25.27 -2.95
C GLU A 141 0.67 23.83 -2.43
N GLN A 142 -0.12 23.47 -1.41
CA GLN A 142 -0.12 22.11 -0.89
C GLN A 142 -0.73 21.14 -1.91
N ALA A 143 -1.82 21.50 -2.57
CA ALA A 143 -2.44 20.68 -3.60
C ALA A 143 -1.50 20.47 -4.79
N GLU A 144 -0.77 21.50 -5.23
CA GLU A 144 0.24 21.35 -6.28
C GLU A 144 1.37 20.40 -5.86
N ARG A 145 1.87 20.53 -4.64
CA ARG A 145 2.91 19.62 -4.09
C ARG A 145 2.44 18.17 -4.06
N GLU A 146 1.19 17.93 -3.65
CA GLU A 146 0.60 16.60 -3.63
C GLU A 146 0.51 15.99 -5.03
N VAL A 147 0.09 16.77 -6.02
CA VAL A 147 0.05 16.32 -7.42
C VAL A 147 1.44 15.93 -7.91
N VAL A 148 2.45 16.77 -7.65
CA VAL A 148 3.84 16.50 -8.02
C VAL A 148 4.37 15.22 -7.39
N VAL A 149 4.12 15.02 -6.09
CA VAL A 149 4.54 13.81 -5.37
C VAL A 149 3.84 12.57 -5.93
N LYS A 150 2.52 12.65 -6.18
CA LYS A 150 1.74 11.56 -6.79
C LYS A 150 2.29 11.18 -8.17
N GLN A 151 2.58 12.15 -9.02
CA GLN A 151 3.17 11.92 -10.35
C GLN A 151 4.57 11.32 -10.26
N ALA A 152 5.40 11.81 -9.34
CA ALA A 152 6.73 11.27 -9.12
C ALA A 152 6.69 9.81 -8.63
N LEU A 153 5.79 9.48 -7.70
CA LEU A 153 5.55 8.10 -7.25
C LEU A 153 5.05 7.22 -8.41
N ALA A 154 4.07 7.69 -9.20
CA ALA A 154 3.54 6.96 -10.34
C ALA A 154 4.62 6.64 -11.39
N SER A 155 5.65 7.48 -11.53
CA SER A 155 6.77 7.25 -12.44
C SER A 155 7.75 6.15 -12.00
N LEU A 156 7.68 5.69 -10.74
CA LEU A 156 8.51 4.60 -10.25
C LEU A 156 8.00 3.25 -10.78
N ALA A 157 8.93 2.34 -11.10
CA ALA A 157 8.54 0.96 -11.35
C ALA A 157 7.86 0.35 -10.10
N PRO A 158 6.82 -0.50 -10.27
CA PRO A 158 6.00 -1.00 -9.17
C PRO A 158 6.75 -1.58 -7.97
N PRO A 159 7.83 -2.38 -8.14
CA PRO A 159 8.55 -2.94 -7.01
C PRO A 159 9.22 -1.90 -6.11
N TYR A 160 9.61 -0.75 -6.67
CA TYR A 160 10.20 0.36 -5.92
C TYR A 160 9.12 1.24 -5.31
N ARG A 161 8.06 1.53 -6.07
CA ARG A 161 6.92 2.33 -5.62
C ARG A 161 6.26 1.73 -4.39
N THR A 162 5.91 0.43 -4.44
CA THR A 162 5.24 -0.25 -3.32
C THR A 162 6.07 -0.19 -2.04
N VAL A 163 7.38 -0.43 -2.12
CA VAL A 163 8.26 -0.36 -0.94
C VAL A 163 8.35 1.08 -0.39
N VAL A 164 8.43 2.08 -1.28
CA VAL A 164 8.45 3.50 -0.87
C VAL A 164 7.15 3.88 -0.19
N VAL A 165 5.99 3.53 -0.76
CA VAL A 165 4.67 3.82 -0.17
C VAL A 165 4.55 3.18 1.21
N LEU A 166 4.86 1.90 1.35
CA LEU A 166 4.79 1.19 2.64
C LEU A 166 5.71 1.81 3.70
N ARG A 167 6.88 2.31 3.30
CA ARG A 167 7.84 2.91 4.25
C ARG A 167 7.54 4.37 4.55
N GLU A 168 7.39 5.22 3.52
CA GLU A 168 7.37 6.68 3.68
C GLU A 168 5.95 7.21 3.98
N ILE A 169 4.92 6.55 3.47
CA ILE A 169 3.52 6.98 3.66
C ILE A 169 2.90 6.21 4.82
N GLU A 170 3.04 4.86 4.80
CA GLU A 170 2.41 4.02 5.81
C GLU A 170 3.26 3.81 7.08
N GLY A 171 4.52 4.27 7.07
CA GLY A 171 5.41 4.25 8.22
C GLY A 171 5.84 2.87 8.70
N MET A 172 5.68 1.83 7.87
CA MET A 172 5.98 0.44 8.26
C MET A 172 7.48 0.20 8.48
N ALA A 173 7.80 -0.67 9.44
CA ALA A 173 9.16 -1.14 9.66
C ALA A 173 9.65 -2.04 8.50
N TYR A 174 10.97 -2.21 8.35
CA TYR A 174 11.52 -3.03 7.25
C TYR A 174 11.08 -4.49 7.35
N GLU A 175 11.01 -5.00 8.57
CA GLU A 175 10.57 -6.36 8.89
C GLU A 175 9.09 -6.56 8.50
N GLU A 176 8.23 -5.57 8.80
CA GLU A 176 6.82 -5.60 8.43
C GLU A 176 6.64 -5.55 6.91
N ILE A 177 7.40 -4.68 6.21
CA ILE A 177 7.39 -4.60 4.74
C ILE A 177 7.87 -5.92 4.13
N ALA A 178 8.90 -6.55 4.71
CA ALA A 178 9.39 -7.85 4.29
C ALA A 178 8.30 -8.92 4.40
N GLN A 179 7.53 -8.92 5.50
CA GLN A 179 6.40 -9.82 5.71
C GLN A 179 5.24 -9.53 4.74
N VAL A 180 4.89 -8.24 4.53
CA VAL A 180 3.82 -7.84 3.60
C VAL A 180 4.13 -8.29 2.17
N LEU A 181 5.37 -8.12 1.73
CA LEU A 181 5.79 -8.38 0.35
C LEU A 181 6.30 -9.80 0.11
N GLY A 182 6.50 -10.61 1.17
CA GLY A 182 7.13 -11.93 1.07
C GLY A 182 8.58 -11.86 0.58
N LEU A 183 9.35 -10.87 1.03
CA LEU A 183 10.72 -10.59 0.59
C LEU A 183 11.72 -10.71 1.75
N ALA A 184 12.97 -11.00 1.44
CA ALA A 184 14.05 -10.82 2.41
C ALA A 184 14.22 -9.32 2.76
N GLU A 185 14.51 -9.01 4.02
CA GLU A 185 14.71 -7.63 4.50
C GLU A 185 15.81 -6.87 3.74
N GLY A 186 16.90 -7.56 3.37
CA GLY A 186 17.95 -6.98 2.51
C GLY A 186 17.43 -6.54 1.14
N THR A 187 16.43 -7.26 0.59
CA THR A 187 15.76 -6.87 -0.66
C THR A 187 14.88 -5.64 -0.46
N VAL A 188 14.20 -5.55 0.68
CA VAL A 188 13.41 -4.34 1.04
C VAL A 188 14.33 -3.13 1.13
N LYS A 189 15.43 -3.23 1.87
CA LYS A 189 16.42 -2.15 2.03
C LYS A 189 17.00 -1.68 0.68
N SER A 190 17.39 -2.61 -0.18
CA SER A 190 17.96 -2.28 -1.50
C SER A 190 16.91 -1.64 -2.44
N ARG A 191 15.67 -2.15 -2.45
CA ARG A 191 14.58 -1.56 -3.23
C ARG A 191 14.21 -0.17 -2.73
N LEU A 192 14.17 0.03 -1.41
CA LEU A 192 13.88 1.33 -0.81
C LEU A 192 14.95 2.37 -1.16
N LEU A 193 16.23 2.00 -1.03
CA LEU A 193 17.35 2.88 -1.41
C LEU A 193 17.22 3.30 -2.87
N ARG A 194 16.99 2.34 -3.78
CA ARG A 194 16.83 2.63 -5.20
C ARG A 194 15.58 3.46 -5.50
N GLY A 195 14.45 3.15 -4.83
CA GLY A 195 13.21 3.90 -4.95
C GLY A 195 13.36 5.36 -4.52
N ARG A 196 14.00 5.61 -3.37
CA ARG A 196 14.29 6.97 -2.87
C ARG A 196 15.19 7.75 -3.82
N GLU A 197 16.22 7.11 -4.38
CA GLU A 197 17.11 7.75 -5.36
C GLU A 197 16.36 8.17 -6.62
N LEU A 198 15.54 7.28 -7.18
CA LEU A 198 14.71 7.57 -8.35
C LEU A 198 13.70 8.67 -8.08
N LEU A 199 13.02 8.62 -6.91
CA LEU A 199 12.06 9.62 -6.49
C LEU A 199 12.74 11.00 -6.34
N ARG A 200 13.90 11.06 -5.69
CA ARG A 200 14.67 12.30 -5.54
C ARG A 200 15.01 12.93 -6.88
N ARG A 201 15.46 12.12 -7.85
CA ARG A 201 15.78 12.60 -9.21
C ARG A 201 14.55 13.18 -9.91
N LYS A 202 13.40 12.52 -9.76
CA LYS A 202 12.13 13.00 -10.33
C LYS A 202 11.69 14.31 -9.68
N LEU A 203 11.67 14.38 -8.36
CA LEU A 203 11.29 15.59 -7.63
C LEU A 203 12.24 16.77 -7.91
N ALA A 204 13.55 16.53 -8.03
CA ALA A 204 14.51 17.58 -8.39
C ALA A 204 14.21 18.21 -9.75
N SER A 205 13.68 17.44 -10.70
CA SER A 205 13.29 17.98 -12.03
C SER A 205 12.05 18.88 -11.98
N TYR A 206 11.20 18.72 -10.96
CA TYR A 206 10.04 19.60 -10.76
C TYR A 206 10.43 20.87 -10.00
N VAL A 207 11.26 20.77 -8.96
CA VAL A 207 11.74 21.93 -8.20
C VAL A 207 12.57 22.87 -9.10
N GLY A 208 13.43 22.32 -9.96
CA GLY A 208 14.22 23.12 -10.90
C GLY A 208 13.40 23.87 -11.96
N LYS A 209 12.16 23.44 -12.25
CA LYS A 209 11.27 24.13 -13.20
C LYS A 209 10.49 25.30 -12.58
N GLN A 210 10.36 25.35 -11.26
CA GLN A 210 9.67 26.46 -10.56
C GLN A 210 10.56 27.69 -10.33
N TYR A 211 11.87 27.58 -10.53
CA TYR A 211 12.85 28.67 -10.30
C TYR A 211 13.52 29.17 -11.60
N VAL A 212 12.99 28.81 -12.78
CA VAL A 212 13.36 29.33 -14.09
C VAL A 212 12.16 30.00 -14.75
#